data_9454b64d7c0d17bb6a6c4eb7bd4ef0a6
#
_entry.id   9454b64d7c0d17bb6a6c4eb7bd4ef0a6
#
_cell.length_a   1.000
_cell.length_b   1.000
_cell.length_c   1.000
_cell.angle_alpha   90.00
_cell.angle_beta   90.00
_cell.angle_gamma   90.00
#
_symmetry.space_group_name_H-M   'P 1'
#
loop_
_entity.id
_entity.type
_entity.pdbx_description
1 polymer ?
#
loop_
_entity_poly.entity_id
_entity_poly.type
_entity_poly.pdbx_seq_one_letter_code
_entity_poly.pdbx_strand_id
1 'polypeptide(L)'
;MKLALLVPGPFGTISGGYGYDRRLVEGFRAAGHTVEVVELAGRHPLPDDAAEASARAALAGIGADTRIVIDGLGLPAFAPLVDELAQRRAVGLIHHPTAIEPGVPEAERARLKELESLLFPRMARLVATSRLTADRLPQEFPVDAAKIGVVEPGTDPAPRSKGSGGPGCAILAVGVLVPRKGHDVLLRALAKLTDLDWTLTIAGGPRDPVHAQSLQALAEELSIANRVTFAGEVQQAELEQLYAGADLFALATHWEGYGMAAAEALARGLPVAITAGGAIADVVPRQAGVIAPPGDVTSLSRAMRRPIFDTALRAEMAEAAWKAGQALPRWPDRADAFLAEMDTTS
;
A
#
# COMPACT_ATOMS: atom_id res chain seq x y z
N MET A 1 -18.47 20.42 5.94
CA MET A 1 -19.42 19.28 6.10
C MET A 1 -18.99 18.39 7.25
N LYS A 2 -19.86 17.46 7.69
CA LYS A 2 -19.51 16.40 8.62
C LYS A 2 -19.22 15.11 7.86
N LEU A 3 -18.13 14.43 8.22
CA LEU A 3 -17.65 13.17 7.64
C LEU A 3 -17.41 12.16 8.76
N ALA A 4 -17.69 10.90 8.51
CA ALA A 4 -17.27 9.78 9.34
C ALA A 4 -16.48 8.80 8.50
N LEU A 5 -15.24 8.49 8.92
CA LEU A 5 -14.44 7.41 8.36
C LEU A 5 -14.54 6.20 9.31
N LEU A 6 -15.07 5.10 8.78
CA LEU A 6 -15.19 3.83 9.50
C LEU A 6 -14.10 2.90 9.03
N VAL A 7 -13.27 2.43 9.96
CA VAL A 7 -12.05 1.66 9.65
C VAL A 7 -11.78 0.63 10.74
N PRO A 8 -11.27 -0.59 10.45
CA PRO A 8 -10.88 -1.53 11.48
C PRO A 8 -9.87 -0.95 12.46
N GLY A 9 -10.09 -1.15 13.76
CA GLY A 9 -9.13 -0.69 14.78
C GLY A 9 -7.90 -1.63 14.92
N PRO A 10 -6.78 -1.13 15.45
CA PRO A 10 -6.52 0.27 15.82
C PRO A 10 -6.11 1.14 14.61
N PHE A 11 -6.65 2.34 14.51
CA PHE A 11 -6.39 3.29 13.42
C PHE A 11 -4.92 3.75 13.35
N GLY A 12 -4.21 3.68 14.47
CA GLY A 12 -2.77 3.99 14.57
C GLY A 12 -1.84 2.96 13.90
N THR A 13 -2.39 1.86 13.38
CA THR A 13 -1.63 0.78 12.74
C THR A 13 -0.72 1.28 11.61
N ILE A 14 0.57 0.90 11.62
CA ILE A 14 1.54 1.30 10.60
C ILE A 14 1.40 0.40 9.38
N SER A 15 0.74 0.91 8.32
CA SER A 15 0.65 0.28 7.00
C SER A 15 0.30 1.32 5.94
N GLY A 16 0.46 0.97 4.66
CA GLY A 16 0.14 1.87 3.54
C GLY A 16 -1.34 2.31 3.54
N GLY A 17 -2.29 1.38 3.71
CA GLY A 17 -3.73 1.71 3.74
C GLY A 17 -4.07 2.66 4.88
N TYR A 18 -3.73 2.30 6.12
CA TYR A 18 -3.95 3.19 7.27
C TYR A 18 -3.19 4.52 7.17
N GLY A 19 -2.02 4.52 6.53
CA GLY A 19 -1.29 5.76 6.21
C GLY A 19 -2.08 6.67 5.28
N TYR A 20 -2.64 6.11 4.21
CA TYR A 20 -3.54 6.84 3.30
C TYR A 20 -4.75 7.41 4.05
N ASP A 21 -5.43 6.60 4.85
CA ASP A 21 -6.62 7.00 5.59
C ASP A 21 -6.34 8.15 6.56
N ARG A 22 -5.22 8.08 7.30
CA ARG A 22 -4.81 9.17 8.20
C ARG A 22 -4.54 10.46 7.44
N ARG A 23 -3.84 10.39 6.31
CA ARG A 23 -3.54 11.56 5.47
C ARG A 23 -4.80 12.16 4.86
N LEU A 24 -5.76 11.32 4.49
CA LEU A 24 -7.05 11.77 3.99
C LEU A 24 -7.85 12.51 5.09
N VAL A 25 -7.89 11.97 6.31
CA VAL A 25 -8.51 12.60 7.48
C VAL A 25 -7.86 13.95 7.80
N GLU A 26 -6.52 14.01 7.79
CA GLU A 26 -5.76 15.25 7.97
C GLU A 26 -6.13 16.29 6.91
N GLY A 27 -6.19 15.87 5.64
CA GLY A 27 -6.58 16.74 4.54
C GLY A 27 -8.00 17.28 4.66
N PHE A 28 -8.97 16.45 5.01
CA PHE A 28 -10.34 16.88 5.25
C PHE A 28 -10.42 17.90 6.40
N ARG A 29 -9.70 17.66 7.50
CA ARG A 29 -9.67 18.60 8.64
C ARG A 29 -9.00 19.92 8.27
N ALA A 30 -7.92 19.86 7.50
CA ALA A 30 -7.25 21.06 6.98
C ALA A 30 -8.13 21.88 6.05
N ALA A 31 -9.02 21.23 5.28
CA ALA A 31 -10.03 21.87 4.44
C ALA A 31 -11.26 22.40 5.24
N GLY A 32 -11.23 22.34 6.58
CA GLY A 32 -12.28 22.88 7.45
C GLY A 32 -13.48 21.96 7.65
N HIS A 33 -13.35 20.66 7.37
CA HIS A 33 -14.40 19.67 7.62
C HIS A 33 -14.29 19.06 9.02
N THR A 34 -15.42 18.72 9.63
CA THR A 34 -15.46 17.93 10.86
C THR A 34 -15.36 16.46 10.49
N VAL A 35 -14.32 15.75 10.96
CA VAL A 35 -14.10 14.34 10.65
C VAL A 35 -14.05 13.52 11.93
N GLU A 36 -14.99 12.61 12.05
CA GLU A 36 -14.99 11.54 13.05
C GLU A 36 -14.32 10.30 12.47
N VAL A 37 -13.44 9.67 13.23
CA VAL A 37 -12.88 8.36 12.90
C VAL A 37 -13.50 7.35 13.84
N VAL A 38 -14.20 6.36 13.27
CA VAL A 38 -14.89 5.32 14.02
C VAL A 38 -14.14 4.01 13.83
N GLU A 39 -13.49 3.54 14.88
CA GLU A 39 -12.77 2.27 14.87
C GLU A 39 -13.73 1.09 15.03
N LEU A 40 -13.68 0.14 14.11
CA LEU A 40 -14.48 -1.08 14.14
C LEU A 40 -13.74 -2.18 14.90
N ALA A 41 -14.41 -2.78 15.89
CA ALA A 41 -13.91 -3.95 16.62
C ALA A 41 -14.20 -5.25 15.85
N GLY A 42 -13.64 -6.36 16.33
CA GLY A 42 -13.82 -7.69 15.76
C GLY A 42 -12.80 -8.03 14.67
N ARG A 43 -13.03 -9.16 13.99
CA ARG A 43 -12.13 -9.66 12.94
C ARG A 43 -12.46 -9.02 11.57
N HIS A 44 -11.42 -8.62 10.86
CA HIS A 44 -11.49 -8.07 9.51
C HIS A 44 -10.38 -8.66 8.62
N PRO A 45 -10.57 -8.77 7.29
CA PRO A 45 -11.75 -8.40 6.50
C PRO A 45 -12.92 -9.39 6.58
N LEU A 46 -12.68 -10.67 6.90
CA LEU A 46 -13.76 -11.65 7.08
C LEU A 46 -14.38 -11.46 8.49
N PRO A 47 -15.62 -10.89 8.55
CA PRO A 47 -16.17 -10.46 9.82
C PRO A 47 -16.61 -11.65 10.70
N ASP A 48 -16.49 -11.45 12.01
CA ASP A 48 -17.14 -12.24 13.05
C ASP A 48 -18.33 -11.47 13.64
N ASP A 49 -19.05 -12.09 14.58
CA ASP A 49 -20.22 -11.49 15.25
C ASP A 49 -19.87 -10.14 15.93
N ALA A 50 -18.64 -10.02 16.46
CA ALA A 50 -18.17 -8.79 17.10
C ALA A 50 -17.98 -7.68 16.08
N ALA A 51 -17.46 -7.99 14.89
CA ALA A 51 -17.31 -7.02 13.80
C ALA A 51 -18.67 -6.54 13.28
N GLU A 52 -19.64 -7.45 13.09
CA GLU A 52 -21.00 -7.07 12.68
C GLU A 52 -21.73 -6.24 13.75
N ALA A 53 -21.57 -6.58 15.03
CA ALA A 53 -22.13 -5.79 16.13
C ALA A 53 -21.50 -4.39 16.20
N SER A 54 -20.18 -4.29 16.02
CA SER A 54 -19.47 -3.02 15.96
C SER A 54 -19.92 -2.16 14.79
N ALA A 55 -20.08 -2.75 13.61
CA ALA A 55 -20.57 -2.06 12.40
C ALA A 55 -21.99 -1.48 12.61
N ARG A 56 -22.88 -2.25 13.24
CA ARG A 56 -24.23 -1.82 13.59
C ARG A 56 -24.23 -0.67 14.59
N ALA A 57 -23.43 -0.77 15.66
CA ALA A 57 -23.31 0.28 16.66
C ALA A 57 -22.73 1.58 16.06
N ALA A 58 -21.70 1.44 15.21
CA ALA A 58 -21.07 2.55 14.53
C ALA A 58 -22.09 3.32 13.64
N LEU A 59 -22.84 2.58 12.81
CA LEU A 59 -23.81 3.20 11.89
C LEU A 59 -24.95 3.89 12.65
N ALA A 60 -25.45 3.28 13.72
CA ALA A 60 -26.50 3.84 14.59
C ALA A 60 -26.03 5.12 15.33
N GLY A 61 -24.74 5.24 15.64
CA GLY A 61 -24.16 6.40 16.33
C GLY A 61 -23.93 7.61 15.42
N ILE A 62 -23.88 7.42 14.09
CA ILE A 62 -23.57 8.49 13.14
C ILE A 62 -24.84 9.27 12.76
N GLY A 63 -24.81 10.60 12.96
CA GLY A 63 -25.91 11.50 12.62
C GLY A 63 -26.31 11.44 11.14
N ALA A 64 -27.59 11.68 10.86
CA ALA A 64 -28.15 11.58 9.51
C ALA A 64 -27.54 12.58 8.50
N ASP A 65 -26.99 13.70 8.99
CA ASP A 65 -26.34 14.75 8.21
C ASP A 65 -24.85 14.52 7.96
N THR A 66 -24.31 13.38 8.44
CA THR A 66 -22.89 13.01 8.31
C THR A 66 -22.70 12.09 7.11
N ARG A 67 -21.77 12.43 6.22
CA ARG A 67 -21.39 11.59 5.08
C ARG A 67 -20.46 10.47 5.55
N ILE A 68 -20.71 9.26 5.09
CA ILE A 68 -20.04 8.05 5.55
C ILE A 68 -19.04 7.58 4.49
N VAL A 69 -17.81 7.36 4.93
CA VAL A 69 -16.75 6.66 4.17
C VAL A 69 -16.37 5.40 4.95
N ILE A 70 -16.37 4.26 4.30
CA ILE A 70 -16.00 2.98 4.91
C ILE A 70 -14.77 2.41 4.21
N ASP A 71 -13.71 2.15 4.97
CA ASP A 71 -12.53 1.44 4.48
C ASP A 71 -12.89 0.01 4.03
N GLY A 72 -12.32 -0.42 2.90
CA GLY A 72 -12.61 -1.70 2.27
C GLY A 72 -12.37 -2.92 3.16
N LEU A 73 -11.40 -2.85 4.09
CA LEU A 73 -11.18 -3.93 5.07
C LEU A 73 -12.34 -4.06 6.06
N GLY A 74 -12.98 -2.94 6.42
CA GLY A 74 -14.11 -2.92 7.36
C GLY A 74 -15.46 -3.17 6.67
N LEU A 75 -15.55 -2.91 5.37
CA LEU A 75 -16.81 -2.93 4.63
C LEU A 75 -17.58 -4.26 4.71
N PRO A 76 -16.95 -5.46 4.64
CA PRO A 76 -17.68 -6.73 4.74
C PRO A 76 -18.53 -6.91 6.00
N ALA A 77 -18.17 -6.26 7.12
CA ALA A 77 -18.93 -6.33 8.38
C ALA A 77 -20.31 -5.64 8.28
N PHE A 78 -20.52 -4.81 7.27
CA PHE A 78 -21.78 -4.10 7.03
C PHE A 78 -22.75 -4.86 6.12
N ALA A 79 -22.46 -6.10 5.72
CA ALA A 79 -23.35 -6.86 4.83
C ALA A 79 -24.81 -6.98 5.36
N PRO A 80 -25.05 -7.18 6.67
CA PRO A 80 -26.41 -7.18 7.22
C PRO A 80 -27.11 -5.79 7.17
N LEU A 81 -26.36 -4.72 6.90
CA LEU A 81 -26.83 -3.33 6.92
C LEU A 81 -26.80 -2.69 5.52
N VAL A 82 -26.68 -3.50 4.47
CA VAL A 82 -26.47 -3.05 3.09
C VAL A 82 -27.53 -2.07 2.60
N ASP A 83 -28.80 -2.26 2.98
CA ASP A 83 -29.89 -1.35 2.60
C ASP A 83 -29.79 0.00 3.31
N GLU A 84 -29.35 0.01 4.58
CA GLU A 84 -29.12 1.24 5.33
C GLU A 84 -27.93 2.02 4.75
N LEU A 85 -26.82 1.33 4.36
CA LEU A 85 -25.71 1.96 3.67
C LEU A 85 -26.15 2.63 2.36
N ALA A 86 -27.00 1.96 1.58
CA ALA A 86 -27.56 2.51 0.35
C ALA A 86 -28.41 3.78 0.61
N GLN A 87 -29.29 3.74 1.62
CA GLN A 87 -30.08 4.89 2.05
C GLN A 87 -29.23 6.06 2.54
N ARG A 88 -28.17 5.76 3.30
CA ARG A 88 -27.20 6.74 3.82
C ARG A 88 -26.21 7.22 2.74
N ARG A 89 -26.29 6.68 1.50
CA ARG A 89 -25.39 7.00 0.39
C ARG A 89 -23.92 6.85 0.79
N ALA A 90 -23.58 5.76 1.49
CA ALA A 90 -22.23 5.49 1.95
C ALA A 90 -21.25 5.29 0.78
N VAL A 91 -20.01 5.72 0.98
CA VAL A 91 -18.89 5.60 0.02
C VAL A 91 -17.91 4.54 0.51
N GLY A 92 -17.49 3.64 -0.37
CA GLY A 92 -16.44 2.66 -0.07
C GLY A 92 -15.08 3.18 -0.52
N LEU A 93 -14.09 3.18 0.37
CA LEU A 93 -12.68 3.44 0.05
C LEU A 93 -11.96 2.12 -0.16
N ILE A 94 -11.56 1.83 -1.40
CA ILE A 94 -11.03 0.53 -1.80
C ILE A 94 -9.54 0.62 -2.11
N HIS A 95 -8.71 0.27 -1.13
CA HIS A 95 -7.27 0.12 -1.34
C HIS A 95 -6.96 -1.07 -2.23
N HIS A 96 -7.69 -2.16 -2.00
CA HIS A 96 -7.63 -3.39 -2.77
C HIS A 96 -8.83 -4.26 -2.37
N PRO A 97 -9.57 -4.88 -3.33
CA PRO A 97 -10.62 -5.83 -2.99
C PRO A 97 -10.05 -7.03 -2.24
N THR A 98 -10.58 -7.31 -1.05
CA THR A 98 -10.03 -8.34 -0.17
C THR A 98 -10.23 -9.75 -0.71
N ALA A 99 -11.31 -9.99 -1.45
CA ALA A 99 -11.61 -11.27 -2.09
C ALA A 99 -10.60 -11.70 -3.17
N ILE A 100 -9.78 -10.79 -3.69
CA ILE A 100 -8.79 -11.10 -4.73
C ILE A 100 -7.36 -10.91 -4.25
N GLU A 101 -7.14 -10.76 -2.93
CA GLU A 101 -5.83 -10.66 -2.35
C GLU A 101 -5.08 -11.99 -2.41
N PRO A 102 -3.82 -12.02 -2.90
CA PRO A 102 -3.02 -13.24 -2.94
C PRO A 102 -2.73 -13.76 -1.52
N GLY A 103 -2.80 -15.09 -1.33
CA GLY A 103 -2.48 -15.74 -0.07
C GLY A 103 -3.65 -15.92 0.89
N VAL A 104 -4.83 -15.38 0.60
CA VAL A 104 -6.04 -15.66 1.37
C VAL A 104 -6.54 -17.08 1.05
N PRO A 105 -6.89 -17.91 2.06
CA PRO A 105 -7.44 -19.24 1.86
C PRO A 105 -8.70 -19.22 0.96
N GLU A 106 -8.85 -20.24 0.10
CA GLU A 106 -9.93 -20.28 -0.91
C GLU A 106 -11.32 -20.10 -0.30
N ALA A 107 -11.61 -20.77 0.82
CA ALA A 107 -12.92 -20.68 1.47
C ALA A 107 -13.21 -19.26 2.02
N GLU A 108 -12.19 -18.60 2.57
CA GLU A 108 -12.32 -17.21 3.05
C GLU A 108 -12.48 -16.25 1.87
N ARG A 109 -11.71 -16.47 0.80
CA ARG A 109 -11.78 -15.68 -0.43
C ARG A 109 -13.16 -15.77 -1.09
N ALA A 110 -13.74 -16.98 -1.18
CA ALA A 110 -15.08 -17.17 -1.71
C ALA A 110 -16.13 -16.41 -0.89
N ARG A 111 -16.01 -16.48 0.44
CA ARG A 111 -16.94 -15.75 1.32
C ARG A 111 -16.78 -14.23 1.20
N LEU A 112 -15.56 -13.72 1.15
CA LEU A 112 -15.31 -12.29 0.90
C LEU A 112 -15.86 -11.85 -0.46
N LYS A 113 -15.73 -12.69 -1.50
CA LYS A 113 -16.30 -12.42 -2.84
C LYS A 113 -17.82 -12.26 -2.81
N GLU A 114 -18.52 -13.10 -2.04
CA GLU A 114 -19.97 -12.97 -1.85
C GLU A 114 -20.33 -11.65 -1.17
N LEU A 115 -19.64 -11.31 -0.06
CA LEU A 115 -19.89 -10.08 0.69
C LEU A 115 -19.59 -8.82 -0.12
N GLU A 116 -18.44 -8.76 -0.78
CA GLU A 116 -18.08 -7.63 -1.63
C GLU A 116 -19.01 -7.50 -2.86
N SER A 117 -19.45 -8.63 -3.46
CA SER A 117 -20.41 -8.62 -4.56
C SER A 117 -21.80 -8.13 -4.14
N LEU A 118 -22.18 -8.33 -2.88
CA LEU A 118 -23.41 -7.78 -2.31
C LEU A 118 -23.28 -6.27 -2.04
N LEU A 119 -22.16 -5.85 -1.48
CA LEU A 119 -21.97 -4.50 -0.94
C LEU A 119 -21.61 -3.47 -2.04
N PHE A 120 -20.65 -3.78 -2.92
CA PHE A 120 -20.12 -2.81 -3.88
C PHE A 120 -21.17 -2.14 -4.77
N PRO A 121 -22.15 -2.86 -5.36
CA PRO A 121 -23.17 -2.24 -6.20
C PRO A 121 -24.15 -1.35 -5.42
N ARG A 122 -24.22 -1.50 -4.09
CA ARG A 122 -25.12 -0.76 -3.21
C ARG A 122 -24.49 0.51 -2.63
N MET A 123 -23.16 0.64 -2.74
CA MET A 123 -22.49 1.88 -2.37
C MET A 123 -22.87 3.01 -3.34
N ALA A 124 -22.96 4.24 -2.82
CA ALA A 124 -23.18 5.41 -3.66
C ALA A 124 -22.00 5.65 -4.61
N ARG A 125 -20.80 5.44 -4.11
CA ARG A 125 -19.52 5.52 -4.84
C ARG A 125 -18.53 4.52 -4.28
N LEU A 126 -17.65 3.98 -5.12
CA LEU A 126 -16.41 3.33 -4.71
C LEU A 126 -15.25 4.23 -5.13
N VAL A 127 -14.34 4.52 -4.22
CA VAL A 127 -13.13 5.28 -4.51
C VAL A 127 -11.94 4.35 -4.39
N ALA A 128 -11.33 4.02 -5.52
CA ALA A 128 -10.15 3.19 -5.59
C ALA A 128 -8.87 4.02 -5.45
N THR A 129 -7.84 3.44 -4.84
CA THR A 129 -6.54 4.11 -4.65
C THR A 129 -5.58 3.92 -5.81
N SER A 130 -6.00 3.28 -6.89
CA SER A 130 -5.26 3.17 -8.15
C SER A 130 -6.19 2.91 -9.34
N ARG A 131 -5.73 3.27 -10.54
CA ARG A 131 -6.43 2.97 -11.78
C ARG A 131 -6.60 1.45 -11.95
N LEU A 132 -5.54 0.67 -11.69
CA LEU A 132 -5.60 -0.79 -11.78
C LEU A 132 -6.71 -1.38 -10.90
N THR A 133 -6.83 -0.90 -9.66
CA THR A 133 -7.91 -1.35 -8.76
C THR A 133 -9.27 -0.96 -9.33
N ALA A 134 -9.42 0.28 -9.80
CA ALA A 134 -10.67 0.76 -10.40
C ALA A 134 -11.11 -0.07 -11.62
N ASP A 135 -10.16 -0.37 -12.51
CA ASP A 135 -10.43 -1.15 -13.73
C ASP A 135 -10.78 -2.62 -13.44
N ARG A 136 -10.24 -3.19 -12.34
CA ARG A 136 -10.56 -4.57 -11.91
C ARG A 136 -11.92 -4.71 -11.24
N LEU A 137 -12.37 -3.69 -10.53
CA LEU A 137 -13.65 -3.76 -9.79
C LEU A 137 -14.83 -4.22 -10.67
N PRO A 138 -15.12 -3.62 -11.83
CA PRO A 138 -16.25 -4.05 -12.65
C PRO A 138 -16.02 -5.39 -13.39
N GLN A 139 -14.77 -5.85 -13.47
CA GLN A 139 -14.45 -7.16 -14.05
C GLN A 139 -14.67 -8.29 -13.06
N GLU A 140 -14.47 -8.02 -11.78
CA GLU A 140 -14.51 -9.00 -10.70
C GLU A 140 -15.83 -8.99 -9.93
N PHE A 141 -16.54 -7.86 -9.90
CA PHE A 141 -17.73 -7.64 -9.10
C PHE A 141 -18.86 -7.03 -9.91
N PRO A 142 -20.13 -7.26 -9.53
CA PRO A 142 -21.29 -6.71 -10.24
C PRO A 142 -21.51 -5.22 -9.93
N VAL A 143 -20.52 -4.39 -10.22
CA VAL A 143 -20.54 -2.93 -9.98
C VAL A 143 -20.41 -2.15 -11.28
N ASP A 144 -21.21 -1.11 -11.43
CA ASP A 144 -21.13 -0.20 -12.57
C ASP A 144 -19.84 0.64 -12.51
N ALA A 145 -19.07 0.64 -13.60
CA ALA A 145 -17.87 1.45 -13.72
C ALA A 145 -18.11 2.94 -13.51
N ALA A 146 -19.32 3.44 -13.82
CA ALA A 146 -19.71 4.83 -13.57
C ALA A 146 -19.73 5.19 -12.07
N LYS A 147 -19.87 4.19 -11.17
CA LYS A 147 -19.81 4.36 -9.72
C LYS A 147 -18.39 4.35 -9.14
N ILE A 148 -17.37 4.17 -9.96
CA ILE A 148 -15.99 4.01 -9.49
C ILE A 148 -15.20 5.27 -9.80
N GLY A 149 -14.65 5.88 -8.76
CA GLY A 149 -13.68 6.97 -8.84
C GLY A 149 -12.26 6.50 -8.51
N VAL A 150 -11.28 7.34 -8.82
CA VAL A 150 -9.86 7.06 -8.51
C VAL A 150 -9.25 8.25 -7.79
N VAL A 151 -8.74 8.00 -6.59
CA VAL A 151 -7.95 8.99 -5.84
C VAL A 151 -6.65 8.31 -5.39
N GLU A 152 -5.62 8.45 -6.20
CA GLU A 152 -4.30 7.91 -5.89
C GLU A 152 -3.71 8.57 -4.65
N PRO A 153 -2.85 7.87 -3.88
CA PRO A 153 -2.15 8.46 -2.74
C PRO A 153 -1.37 9.70 -3.13
N GLY A 154 -1.29 10.64 -2.20
CA GLY A 154 -0.32 11.71 -2.26
C GLY A 154 1.07 11.23 -1.83
N THR A 155 2.08 12.00 -2.18
CA THR A 155 3.46 11.78 -1.74
C THR A 155 4.01 13.08 -1.16
N ASP A 156 4.59 13.00 0.04
CA ASP A 156 5.19 14.17 0.68
C ASP A 156 6.47 14.60 -0.04
N PRO A 157 6.75 15.90 -0.14
CA PRO A 157 8.07 16.38 -0.51
C PRO A 157 9.12 15.86 0.48
N ALA A 158 10.25 15.42 -0.01
CA ALA A 158 11.32 14.92 0.83
C ALA A 158 12.69 15.43 0.34
N PRO A 159 13.69 15.53 1.21
CA PRO A 159 15.06 15.80 0.79
C PRO A 159 15.57 14.67 -0.12
N ARG A 160 16.39 15.02 -1.09
CA ARG A 160 17.03 14.03 -1.95
C ARG A 160 17.97 13.12 -1.14
N SER A 161 17.94 11.83 -1.42
CA SER A 161 18.91 10.89 -0.84
C SER A 161 20.33 11.28 -1.18
N LYS A 162 21.23 11.14 -0.20
CA LYS A 162 22.67 11.37 -0.36
C LYS A 162 23.41 10.08 -0.71
N GLY A 163 22.72 8.94 -0.61
CA GLY A 163 23.30 7.62 -0.75
C GLY A 163 24.15 7.23 0.46
N SER A 164 24.69 6.01 0.42
CA SER A 164 25.54 5.44 1.50
C SER A 164 26.90 6.13 1.63
N GLY A 165 27.38 6.75 0.53
CA GLY A 165 28.76 7.26 0.45
C GLY A 165 29.83 6.18 0.47
N GLY A 166 29.44 4.90 0.51
CA GLY A 166 30.33 3.75 0.54
C GLY A 166 30.66 3.22 -0.86
N PRO A 167 31.60 2.25 -0.96
CA PRO A 167 31.98 1.66 -2.23
C PRO A 167 30.92 0.71 -2.80
N GLY A 168 30.09 0.12 -1.94
CA GLY A 168 29.01 -0.81 -2.31
C GLY A 168 27.69 -0.14 -2.61
N CYS A 169 26.62 -0.92 -2.67
CA CYS A 169 25.24 -0.45 -2.88
C CYS A 169 24.39 -0.75 -1.64
N ALA A 170 23.97 0.30 -0.92
CA ALA A 170 23.03 0.16 0.18
C ALA A 170 21.59 0.10 -0.36
N ILE A 171 20.95 -1.05 -0.22
CA ILE A 171 19.61 -1.33 -0.70
C ILE A 171 18.62 -1.19 0.46
N LEU A 172 17.55 -0.45 0.26
CA LEU A 172 16.46 -0.29 1.21
C LEU A 172 15.19 -0.97 0.68
N ALA A 173 14.56 -1.79 1.51
CA ALA A 173 13.20 -2.29 1.30
C ALA A 173 12.30 -1.82 2.44
N VAL A 174 11.12 -1.27 2.11
CA VAL A 174 10.15 -0.79 3.10
C VAL A 174 8.83 -1.51 2.93
N GLY A 175 8.40 -2.20 3.98
CA GLY A 175 7.13 -2.91 4.00
C GLY A 175 7.05 -3.95 5.10
N VAL A 176 5.86 -4.13 5.67
CA VAL A 176 5.60 -5.16 6.70
C VAL A 176 6.03 -6.55 6.24
N LEU A 177 6.47 -7.38 7.18
CA LEU A 177 6.93 -8.75 6.88
C LEU A 177 5.72 -9.68 6.76
N VAL A 178 5.22 -9.79 5.53
CA VAL A 178 4.13 -10.70 5.13
C VAL A 178 4.44 -11.28 3.75
N PRO A 179 3.91 -12.49 3.40
CA PRO A 179 4.23 -13.15 2.13
C PRO A 179 4.01 -12.28 0.89
N ARG A 180 2.94 -11.49 0.89
CA ARG A 180 2.59 -10.61 -0.23
C ARG A 180 3.68 -9.62 -0.62
N LYS A 181 4.52 -9.19 0.33
CA LYS A 181 5.62 -8.24 0.09
C LYS A 181 6.84 -8.86 -0.60
N GLY A 182 6.93 -10.20 -0.69
CA GLY A 182 7.93 -10.91 -1.48
C GLY A 182 9.37 -10.70 -1.01
N HIS A 183 9.58 -10.46 0.29
CA HIS A 183 10.94 -10.30 0.83
C HIS A 183 11.80 -11.55 0.61
N ASP A 184 11.19 -12.74 0.58
CA ASP A 184 11.84 -14.00 0.23
C ASP A 184 12.34 -14.01 -1.22
N VAL A 185 11.57 -13.49 -2.16
CA VAL A 185 11.96 -13.33 -3.58
C VAL A 185 13.15 -12.36 -3.68
N LEU A 186 13.14 -11.26 -2.93
CA LEU A 186 14.25 -10.29 -2.90
C LEU A 186 15.52 -10.92 -2.34
N LEU A 187 15.45 -11.63 -1.20
CA LEU A 187 16.58 -12.32 -0.60
C LEU A 187 17.20 -13.35 -1.57
N ARG A 188 16.37 -14.18 -2.21
CA ARG A 188 16.82 -15.16 -3.21
C ARG A 188 17.41 -14.50 -4.45
N ALA A 189 16.91 -13.34 -4.86
CA ALA A 189 17.48 -12.59 -6.00
C ALA A 189 18.86 -12.02 -5.67
N LEU A 190 19.02 -11.44 -4.48
CA LEU A 190 20.29 -10.88 -4.01
C LEU A 190 21.35 -11.98 -3.71
N ALA A 191 20.93 -13.14 -3.25
CA ALA A 191 21.82 -14.29 -3.07
C ALA A 191 22.49 -14.76 -4.37
N LYS A 192 21.92 -14.45 -5.55
CA LYS A 192 22.55 -14.69 -6.86
C LYS A 192 23.58 -13.63 -7.26
N LEU A 193 23.76 -12.58 -6.44
CA LEU A 193 24.61 -11.42 -6.69
C LEU A 193 25.69 -11.24 -5.61
N THR A 194 26.17 -12.34 -5.02
CA THR A 194 27.18 -12.31 -3.97
C THR A 194 28.56 -11.88 -4.46
N ASP A 195 28.78 -11.91 -5.76
CA ASP A 195 29.98 -11.37 -6.44
C ASP A 195 30.00 -9.81 -6.48
N LEU A 196 28.90 -9.16 -6.12
CA LEU A 196 28.80 -7.72 -6.01
C LEU A 196 28.82 -7.28 -4.54
N ASP A 197 29.22 -6.04 -4.30
CA ASP A 197 29.19 -5.43 -2.98
C ASP A 197 27.84 -4.70 -2.76
N TRP A 198 27.03 -5.27 -1.90
CA TRP A 198 25.72 -4.73 -1.51
C TRP A 198 25.37 -5.07 -0.07
N THR A 199 24.56 -4.24 0.55
CA THR A 199 23.85 -4.49 1.81
C THR A 199 22.36 -4.26 1.62
N LEU A 200 21.52 -4.94 2.40
CA LEU A 200 20.07 -4.79 2.40
C LEU A 200 19.57 -4.45 3.79
N THR A 201 18.81 -3.38 3.90
CA THR A 201 18.01 -3.09 5.09
C THR A 201 16.52 -3.26 4.76
N ILE A 202 15.82 -4.08 5.53
CA ILE A 202 14.36 -4.28 5.43
C ILE A 202 13.72 -3.59 6.64
N ALA A 203 12.98 -2.51 6.38
CA ALA A 203 12.23 -1.76 7.39
C ALA A 203 10.73 -2.11 7.32
N GLY A 204 10.22 -2.73 8.37
CA GLY A 204 8.82 -3.13 8.49
C GLY A 204 8.57 -4.11 9.62
N GLY A 205 7.45 -3.95 10.29
CA GLY A 205 7.06 -4.79 11.43
C GLY A 205 6.71 -6.23 11.03
N PRO A 206 6.90 -7.20 11.96
CA PRO A 206 6.60 -8.62 11.74
C PRO A 206 5.09 -8.90 11.93
N ARG A 207 4.27 -8.44 10.98
CA ARG A 207 2.81 -8.67 10.99
C ARG A 207 2.43 -10.15 10.97
N ASP A 208 3.27 -10.97 10.31
CA ASP A 208 3.25 -12.42 10.38
C ASP A 208 4.57 -12.88 11.02
N PRO A 209 4.57 -13.19 12.34
CA PRO A 209 5.79 -13.59 13.05
C PRO A 209 6.42 -14.87 12.51
N VAL A 210 5.62 -15.81 12.01
CA VAL A 210 6.11 -17.06 11.43
C VAL A 210 6.84 -16.77 10.11
N HIS A 211 6.24 -15.94 9.26
CA HIS A 211 6.88 -15.51 8.02
C HIS A 211 8.15 -14.67 8.29
N ALA A 212 8.10 -13.75 9.26
CA ALA A 212 9.28 -12.96 9.63
C ALA A 212 10.46 -13.85 10.07
N GLN A 213 10.18 -14.86 10.90
CA GLN A 213 11.19 -15.83 11.32
C GLN A 213 11.72 -16.66 10.13
N SER A 214 10.86 -17.06 9.20
CA SER A 214 11.26 -17.78 7.99
C SER A 214 12.17 -16.96 7.09
N LEU A 215 12.00 -15.63 7.03
CA LEU A 215 12.90 -14.75 6.25
C LEU A 215 14.30 -14.67 6.86
N GLN A 216 14.42 -14.65 8.19
CA GLN A 216 15.73 -14.69 8.88
C GLN A 216 16.44 -16.01 8.61
N ALA A 217 15.74 -17.13 8.78
CA ALA A 217 16.27 -18.46 8.47
C ALA A 217 16.69 -18.58 6.99
N LEU A 218 15.91 -17.99 6.07
CA LEU A 218 16.25 -17.97 4.65
C LEU A 218 17.54 -17.18 4.36
N ALA A 219 17.75 -16.05 5.03
CA ALA A 219 19.00 -15.28 4.85
C ALA A 219 20.24 -16.07 5.33
N GLU A 220 20.10 -16.86 6.40
CA GLU A 220 21.14 -17.78 6.87
C GLU A 220 21.39 -18.93 5.88
N GLU A 221 20.32 -19.61 5.42
CA GLU A 221 20.36 -20.67 4.42
C GLU A 221 21.09 -20.21 3.14
N LEU A 222 20.79 -19.00 2.69
CA LEU A 222 21.40 -18.40 1.51
C LEU A 222 22.81 -17.83 1.75
N SER A 223 23.33 -17.92 2.98
CA SER A 223 24.65 -17.39 3.37
C SER A 223 24.84 -15.90 3.12
N ILE A 224 23.77 -15.11 3.27
CA ILE A 224 23.75 -13.64 3.10
C ILE A 224 23.33 -12.89 4.38
N ALA A 225 23.12 -13.57 5.50
CA ALA A 225 22.66 -12.97 6.75
C ALA A 225 23.54 -11.79 7.22
N ASN A 226 24.85 -11.84 6.99
CA ASN A 226 25.78 -10.77 7.32
C ASN A 226 25.65 -9.52 6.43
N ARG A 227 24.86 -9.55 5.37
CA ARG A 227 24.57 -8.44 4.46
C ARG A 227 23.13 -7.92 4.63
N VAL A 228 22.29 -8.56 5.45
CA VAL A 228 20.88 -8.26 5.61
C VAL A 228 20.56 -7.78 7.01
N THR A 229 19.95 -6.62 7.12
CA THR A 229 19.47 -6.07 8.40
C THR A 229 17.93 -6.02 8.37
N PHE A 230 17.29 -6.69 9.32
CA PHE A 230 15.86 -6.55 9.59
C PHE A 230 15.69 -5.46 10.67
N ALA A 231 15.34 -4.25 10.25
CA ALA A 231 15.21 -3.09 11.14
C ALA A 231 13.95 -3.13 12.01
N GLY A 232 12.98 -4.02 11.68
CA GLY A 232 11.71 -4.06 12.37
C GLY A 232 10.82 -2.86 12.04
N GLU A 233 9.88 -2.55 12.93
CA GLU A 233 9.04 -1.37 12.82
C GLU A 233 9.84 -0.14 13.27
N VAL A 234 10.08 0.78 12.36
CA VAL A 234 10.87 2.00 12.59
C VAL A 234 9.97 3.23 12.69
N GLN A 235 10.38 4.21 13.48
CA GLN A 235 9.71 5.51 13.55
C GLN A 235 10.04 6.37 12.34
N GLN A 236 9.19 7.38 12.06
CA GLN A 236 9.33 8.25 10.88
C GLN A 236 10.75 8.85 10.73
N ALA A 237 11.33 9.35 11.82
CA ALA A 237 12.67 9.96 11.78
C ALA A 237 13.76 8.95 11.39
N GLU A 238 13.66 7.70 11.83
CA GLU A 238 14.58 6.62 11.46
C GLU A 238 14.35 6.19 10.00
N LEU A 239 13.10 6.09 9.56
CA LEU A 239 12.76 5.79 8.18
C LEU A 239 13.36 6.84 7.22
N GLU A 240 13.28 8.12 7.59
CA GLU A 240 13.91 9.21 6.81
C GLU A 240 15.43 9.03 6.69
N GLN A 241 16.10 8.59 7.77
CA GLN A 241 17.55 8.33 7.74
C GLN A 241 17.88 7.13 6.85
N LEU A 242 17.07 6.07 6.89
CA LEU A 242 17.24 4.90 6.01
C LEU A 242 17.08 5.29 4.54
N TYR A 243 16.08 6.07 4.20
CA TYR A 243 15.93 6.60 2.84
C TYR A 243 17.10 7.49 2.43
N ALA A 244 17.56 8.37 3.33
CA ALA A 244 18.65 9.31 3.04
C ALA A 244 19.99 8.61 2.78
N GLY A 245 20.22 7.45 3.41
CA GLY A 245 21.45 6.68 3.28
C GLY A 245 21.39 5.54 2.24
N ALA A 246 20.25 5.34 1.58
CA ALA A 246 20.12 4.28 0.57
C ALA A 246 20.60 4.73 -0.81
N ASP A 247 21.15 3.78 -1.57
CA ASP A 247 21.57 3.94 -2.98
C ASP A 247 20.55 3.39 -3.96
N LEU A 248 19.74 2.42 -3.53
CA LEU A 248 18.73 1.74 -4.32
C LEU A 248 17.56 1.35 -3.42
N PHE A 249 16.35 1.58 -3.86
CA PHE A 249 15.14 1.02 -3.25
C PHE A 249 14.75 -0.29 -3.94
N ALA A 250 14.37 -1.33 -3.18
CA ALA A 250 13.94 -2.59 -3.77
C ALA A 250 12.68 -3.14 -3.10
N LEU A 251 11.71 -3.63 -3.89
CA LEU A 251 10.52 -4.30 -3.37
C LEU A 251 10.03 -5.37 -4.36
N ALA A 252 10.14 -6.64 -3.96
CA ALA A 252 9.79 -7.80 -4.80
C ALA A 252 8.33 -8.25 -4.60
N THR A 253 7.42 -7.32 -4.44
CA THR A 253 6.03 -7.59 -4.06
C THR A 253 5.29 -8.47 -5.06
N HIS A 254 4.41 -9.33 -4.54
CA HIS A 254 3.45 -10.08 -5.36
C HIS A 254 2.23 -9.23 -5.72
N TRP A 255 1.89 -8.26 -4.87
CA TRP A 255 0.77 -7.35 -5.09
C TRP A 255 0.87 -6.06 -4.27
N GLU A 256 0.66 -4.92 -4.92
CA GLU A 256 0.46 -3.60 -4.32
C GLU A 256 -0.77 -2.92 -4.90
N GLY A 257 -1.61 -2.34 -4.03
CA GLY A 257 -2.73 -1.52 -4.47
C GLY A 257 -2.31 -0.23 -5.18
N TYR A 258 -1.15 0.33 -4.77
CA TYR A 258 -0.52 1.49 -5.41
C TYR A 258 1.01 1.37 -5.40
N GLY A 259 1.63 1.27 -4.22
CA GLY A 259 3.09 1.24 -4.08
C GLY A 259 3.65 2.52 -3.44
N MET A 260 3.04 2.97 -2.34
CA MET A 260 3.44 4.21 -1.65
C MET A 260 4.93 4.24 -1.30
N ALA A 261 5.51 3.13 -0.84
CA ALA A 261 6.94 3.09 -0.51
C ALA A 261 7.85 3.32 -1.74
N ALA A 262 7.44 2.84 -2.93
CA ALA A 262 8.16 3.15 -4.17
C ALA A 262 7.99 4.63 -4.57
N ALA A 263 6.80 5.21 -4.39
CA ALA A 263 6.56 6.64 -4.61
C ALA A 263 7.41 7.50 -3.65
N GLU A 264 7.51 7.12 -2.38
CA GLU A 264 8.38 7.76 -1.39
C GLU A 264 9.86 7.68 -1.76
N ALA A 265 10.31 6.55 -2.31
CA ALA A 265 11.66 6.38 -2.83
C ALA A 265 11.92 7.30 -4.03
N LEU A 266 10.99 7.37 -4.99
CA LEU A 266 11.08 8.31 -6.13
C LEU A 266 11.13 9.78 -5.66
N ALA A 267 10.30 10.15 -4.66
CA ALA A 267 10.29 11.51 -4.10
C ALA A 267 11.64 11.93 -3.51
N ARG A 268 12.49 10.94 -3.14
CA ARG A 268 13.86 11.13 -2.62
C ARG A 268 14.93 10.91 -3.69
N GLY A 269 14.55 10.68 -4.94
CA GLY A 269 15.47 10.43 -6.03
C GLY A 269 16.22 9.10 -5.92
N LEU A 270 15.63 8.10 -5.24
CA LEU A 270 16.20 6.75 -5.20
C LEU A 270 15.82 5.98 -6.47
N PRO A 271 16.78 5.39 -7.16
CA PRO A 271 16.49 4.37 -8.17
C PRO A 271 15.68 3.22 -7.57
N VAL A 272 14.80 2.61 -8.35
CA VAL A 272 13.86 1.62 -7.84
C VAL A 272 14.01 0.28 -8.57
N ALA A 273 14.09 -0.82 -7.81
CA ALA A 273 14.05 -2.18 -8.34
C ALA A 273 12.83 -2.91 -7.79
N ILE A 274 11.86 -3.19 -8.66
CA ILE A 274 10.58 -3.78 -8.24
C ILE A 274 10.16 -4.98 -9.08
N THR A 275 9.19 -5.70 -8.56
CA THR A 275 8.36 -6.59 -9.37
C THR A 275 7.04 -5.92 -9.75
N ALA A 276 6.48 -6.27 -10.91
CA ALA A 276 5.23 -5.69 -11.45
C ALA A 276 3.98 -6.28 -10.75
N GLY A 277 4.01 -6.41 -9.43
CA GLY A 277 2.90 -6.92 -8.63
C GLY A 277 1.86 -5.84 -8.33
N GLY A 278 0.73 -5.83 -9.03
CA GLY A 278 -0.30 -4.82 -8.86
C GLY A 278 0.06 -3.47 -9.51
N ALA A 279 -0.42 -2.37 -8.95
CA ALA A 279 -0.28 -1.02 -9.51
C ALA A 279 1.11 -0.38 -9.32
N ILE A 280 2.03 -1.01 -8.59
CA ILE A 280 3.36 -0.43 -8.31
C ILE A 280 4.16 -0.16 -9.59
N ALA A 281 3.97 -0.96 -10.65
CA ALA A 281 4.66 -0.78 -11.92
C ALA A 281 4.24 0.51 -12.65
N ASP A 282 3.02 0.99 -12.41
CA ASP A 282 2.50 2.23 -13.02
C ASP A 282 3.11 3.47 -12.35
N VAL A 283 3.58 3.33 -11.10
CA VAL A 283 4.23 4.42 -10.34
C VAL A 283 5.68 4.64 -10.76
N VAL A 284 6.37 3.59 -11.25
CA VAL A 284 7.82 3.61 -11.50
C VAL A 284 8.14 3.77 -12.98
N PRO A 285 8.61 4.95 -13.44
CA PRO A 285 9.05 5.12 -14.81
C PRO A 285 10.25 4.22 -15.14
N ARG A 286 10.32 3.71 -16.37
CA ARG A 286 11.39 2.81 -16.82
C ARG A 286 12.79 3.40 -16.70
N GLN A 287 12.93 4.74 -16.77
CA GLN A 287 14.21 5.43 -16.61
C GLN A 287 14.64 5.52 -15.15
N ALA A 288 13.69 5.44 -14.21
CA ALA A 288 13.94 5.55 -12.77
C ALA A 288 14.13 4.20 -12.09
N GLY A 289 13.82 3.09 -12.79
CA GLY A 289 13.84 1.78 -12.15
C GLY A 289 13.97 0.60 -13.10
N VAL A 290 14.13 -0.57 -12.49
CA VAL A 290 14.07 -1.86 -13.15
C VAL A 290 12.86 -2.64 -12.63
N ILE A 291 12.16 -3.31 -13.55
CA ILE A 291 10.90 -4.00 -13.25
C ILE A 291 11.02 -5.45 -13.71
N ALA A 292 10.75 -6.39 -12.82
CA ALA A 292 10.71 -7.83 -13.10
C ALA A 292 9.30 -8.40 -12.91
N PRO A 293 8.98 -9.58 -13.45
CA PRO A 293 7.73 -10.26 -13.15
C PRO A 293 7.63 -10.65 -11.66
N PRO A 294 6.42 -10.63 -11.04
CA PRO A 294 6.22 -11.08 -9.67
C PRO A 294 6.65 -12.54 -9.47
N GLY A 295 7.38 -12.81 -8.37
CA GLY A 295 7.87 -14.15 -8.03
C GLY A 295 9.05 -14.64 -8.86
N ASP A 296 9.48 -13.93 -9.92
CA ASP A 296 10.60 -14.34 -10.76
C ASP A 296 11.94 -13.85 -10.18
N VAL A 297 12.52 -14.68 -9.32
CA VAL A 297 13.83 -14.48 -8.69
C VAL A 297 14.93 -14.24 -9.72
N THR A 298 14.92 -14.97 -10.84
CA THR A 298 15.98 -14.89 -11.84
C THR A 298 15.92 -13.59 -12.63
N SER A 299 14.74 -13.19 -13.06
CA SER A 299 14.53 -11.92 -13.75
C SER A 299 14.86 -10.73 -12.83
N LEU A 300 14.45 -10.78 -11.56
CA LEU A 300 14.75 -9.72 -10.59
C LEU A 300 16.25 -9.60 -10.33
N SER A 301 16.94 -10.74 -10.08
CA SER A 301 18.40 -10.76 -9.90
C SER A 301 19.13 -10.17 -11.10
N ARG A 302 18.76 -10.58 -12.32
CA ARG A 302 19.35 -10.05 -13.56
C ARG A 302 19.08 -8.55 -13.71
N ALA A 303 17.88 -8.08 -13.42
CA ALA A 303 17.52 -6.67 -13.51
C ALA A 303 18.28 -5.80 -12.48
N MET A 304 18.45 -6.29 -11.25
CA MET A 304 19.17 -5.58 -10.18
C MET A 304 20.68 -5.52 -10.37
N ARG A 305 21.26 -6.47 -11.12
CA ARG A 305 22.70 -6.59 -11.25
C ARG A 305 23.36 -5.27 -11.65
N ARG A 306 22.89 -4.67 -12.74
CA ARG A 306 23.50 -3.46 -13.27
C ARG A 306 23.33 -2.24 -12.36
N PRO A 307 22.14 -1.90 -11.82
CA PRO A 307 22.01 -0.82 -10.84
C PRO A 307 22.88 -0.98 -9.58
N ILE A 308 23.23 -2.21 -9.18
CA ILE A 308 24.07 -2.44 -8.01
C ILE A 308 25.54 -2.07 -8.28
N PHE A 309 26.13 -2.48 -9.42
CA PHE A 309 27.57 -2.25 -9.65
C PHE A 309 27.88 -0.99 -10.47
N ASP A 310 26.99 -0.56 -11.36
CA ASP A 310 27.19 0.57 -12.29
C ASP A 310 26.73 1.88 -11.63
N THR A 311 27.67 2.58 -11.00
CA THR A 311 27.39 3.84 -10.29
C THR A 311 26.93 4.96 -11.23
N ALA A 312 27.41 4.98 -12.49
CA ALA A 312 27.01 5.97 -13.47
C ALA A 312 25.54 5.77 -13.87
N LEU A 313 25.16 4.54 -14.21
CA LEU A 313 23.75 4.21 -14.47
C LEU A 313 22.87 4.53 -13.26
N ARG A 314 23.33 4.18 -12.05
CA ARG A 314 22.56 4.46 -10.82
C ARG A 314 22.33 5.96 -10.62
N ALA A 315 23.32 6.80 -10.95
CA ALA A 315 23.18 8.27 -10.90
C ALA A 315 22.17 8.78 -11.96
N GLU A 316 22.19 8.25 -13.18
CA GLU A 316 21.19 8.59 -14.21
C GLU A 316 19.77 8.18 -13.78
N MET A 317 19.62 6.97 -13.21
CA MET A 317 18.35 6.51 -12.69
C MET A 317 17.87 7.37 -11.49
N ALA A 318 18.78 7.85 -10.64
CA ALA A 318 18.48 8.74 -9.52
C ALA A 318 17.95 10.11 -9.98
N GLU A 319 18.50 10.68 -11.05
CA GLU A 319 17.96 11.90 -11.68
C GLU A 319 16.56 11.67 -12.25
N ALA A 320 16.33 10.56 -12.92
CA ALA A 320 15.01 10.21 -13.45
C ALA A 320 14.00 9.98 -12.30
N ALA A 321 14.42 9.30 -11.22
CA ALA A 321 13.61 9.07 -10.03
C ALA A 321 13.22 10.39 -9.34
N TRP A 322 14.20 11.29 -9.16
CA TRP A 322 13.96 12.62 -8.59
C TRP A 322 12.93 13.41 -9.42
N LYS A 323 13.11 13.46 -10.74
CA LYS A 323 12.18 14.14 -11.62
C LYS A 323 10.78 13.54 -11.56
N ALA A 324 10.66 12.21 -11.55
CA ALA A 324 9.38 11.52 -11.39
C ALA A 324 8.73 11.81 -10.05
N GLY A 325 9.51 11.77 -8.96
CA GLY A 325 9.04 12.05 -7.61
C GLY A 325 8.48 13.47 -7.42
N GLN A 326 9.04 14.46 -8.15
CA GLN A 326 8.52 15.82 -8.12
C GLN A 326 7.16 15.96 -8.84
N ALA A 327 6.85 15.06 -9.77
CA ALA A 327 5.59 15.04 -10.51
C ALA A 327 4.47 14.24 -9.83
N LEU A 328 4.78 13.50 -8.75
CA LEU A 328 3.78 12.71 -8.02
C LEU A 328 2.70 13.61 -7.37
N PRO A 329 1.47 13.12 -7.28
CA PRO A 329 0.39 13.80 -6.57
C PRO A 329 0.79 14.18 -5.14
N ARG A 330 0.29 15.31 -4.63
CA ARG A 330 0.55 15.77 -3.26
C ARG A 330 -0.68 15.56 -2.38
N TRP A 331 -0.48 15.29 -1.09
CA TRP A 331 -1.57 15.00 -0.15
C TRP A 331 -2.62 16.11 -0.03
N PRO A 332 -2.30 17.42 -0.03
CA PRO A 332 -3.32 18.45 0.04
C PRO A 332 -4.38 18.33 -1.06
N ASP A 333 -3.98 17.95 -2.28
CA ASP A 333 -4.89 17.84 -3.42
C ASP A 333 -5.76 16.55 -3.36
N ARG A 334 -5.40 15.59 -2.52
CA ARG A 334 -6.09 14.29 -2.45
C ARG A 334 -7.40 14.36 -1.68
N ALA A 335 -7.46 15.16 -0.63
CA ALA A 335 -8.70 15.40 0.12
C ALA A 335 -9.75 16.05 -0.77
N ASP A 336 -9.38 17.09 -1.51
CA ASP A 336 -10.30 17.77 -2.44
C ASP A 336 -10.76 16.84 -3.57
N ALA A 337 -9.84 16.05 -4.14
CA ALA A 337 -10.16 15.05 -5.15
C ALA A 337 -11.14 13.99 -4.60
N PHE A 338 -10.96 13.55 -3.35
CA PHE A 338 -11.86 12.57 -2.73
C PHE A 338 -13.25 13.16 -2.50
N LEU A 339 -13.33 14.40 -2.05
CA LEU A 339 -14.61 15.11 -1.88
C LEU A 339 -15.34 15.29 -3.21
N ALA A 340 -14.62 15.62 -4.27
CA ALA A 340 -15.19 15.71 -5.62
C ALA A 340 -15.77 14.36 -6.08
N GLU A 341 -15.09 13.26 -5.82
CA GLU A 341 -15.62 11.92 -6.10
C GLU A 341 -16.88 11.61 -5.29
N MET A 342 -16.93 12.01 -4.03
CA MET A 342 -18.14 11.86 -3.21
C MET A 342 -19.32 12.68 -3.74
N ASP A 343 -19.07 13.84 -4.35
CA ASP A 343 -20.12 14.72 -4.88
C ASP A 343 -20.65 14.27 -6.25
N THR A 344 -19.88 13.48 -7.00
CA THR A 344 -20.29 12.90 -8.29
C THR A 344 -21.49 11.92 -8.16
N THR A 345 -21.92 11.61 -6.95
CA THR A 345 -23.06 10.71 -6.67
C THR A 345 -24.43 11.39 -6.73
N SER A 346 -24.53 12.60 -7.22
CA SER A 346 -25.78 13.40 -7.27
C SER A 346 -26.73 12.95 -8.35
#